data_c6aecaa037b61268f5e74e22b2bbbd59
#
_entry.id   c6aecaa037b61268f5e74e22b2bbbd59
#
_cell.length_a   1.000
_cell.length_b   1.000
_cell.length_c   1.000
_cell.angle_alpha   90.00
_cell.angle_beta   90.00
_cell.angle_gamma   90.00
#
_symmetry.space_group_name_H-M   'P 1'
#
loop_
_entity.id
_entity.type
_entity.pdbx_description
1 polymer ?
#
loop_
_entity_poly.entity_id
_entity_poly.type
_entity_poly.pdbx_seq_one_letter_code
_entity_poly.pdbx_strand_id
1 'polypeptide(L)'
;MTAVVVVATIRPLPEYRAEVIAAMEKAIADVHAHDDGCLLYALNEGDDRLVMVEKWSSAEALDKHSRGPALAELNQALSGRLAGGLDVQILRPHPAGTPGQGTL
;
A
#
# COMPACT_ATOMS: atom_id res chain seq x y z
N MET A 1 6.55 -20.81 -0.25
CA MET A 1 5.71 -19.70 0.26
C MET A 1 5.36 -18.81 -0.90
N THR A 2 4.11 -18.43 -0.97
CA THR A 2 3.60 -17.64 -2.10
C THR A 2 3.58 -16.17 -1.72
N ALA A 3 4.21 -15.34 -2.54
CA ALA A 3 4.14 -13.91 -2.37
C ALA A 3 2.70 -13.41 -2.62
N VAL A 4 2.36 -12.30 -1.98
CA VAL A 4 1.06 -11.65 -2.11
C VAL A 4 1.27 -10.24 -2.63
N VAL A 5 0.48 -9.84 -3.62
CA VAL A 5 0.49 -8.50 -4.18
C VAL A 5 -0.77 -7.77 -3.73
N VAL A 6 -0.62 -6.52 -3.35
CA VAL A 6 -1.76 -5.67 -2.97
C VAL A 6 -1.76 -4.42 -3.83
N VAL A 7 -2.93 -4.06 -4.32
CA VAL A 7 -3.14 -2.77 -4.99
C VAL A 7 -4.21 -2.02 -4.22
N ALA A 8 -3.82 -0.91 -3.61
CA ALA A 8 -4.73 -0.08 -2.81
C ALA A 8 -4.90 1.28 -3.47
N THR A 9 -6.14 1.61 -3.80
CA THR A 9 -6.48 2.90 -4.42
C THR A 9 -7.05 3.83 -3.36
N ILE A 10 -6.47 5.02 -3.28
CA ILE A 10 -6.78 6.05 -2.29
C ILE A 10 -7.17 7.30 -3.06
N ARG A 11 -8.38 7.86 -2.78
CA ARG A 11 -8.85 9.07 -3.44
C ARG A 11 -8.94 10.19 -2.43
N PRO A 12 -7.90 11.04 -2.33
CA PRO A 12 -7.95 12.18 -1.41
C PRO A 12 -9.00 13.19 -1.85
N LEU A 13 -9.67 13.81 -0.89
CA LEU A 13 -10.36 15.05 -1.18
C LEU A 13 -9.30 16.04 -1.67
N PRO A 14 -9.59 16.85 -2.73
CA PRO A 14 -8.56 17.70 -3.34
C PRO A 14 -7.86 18.64 -2.35
N GLU A 15 -8.62 19.19 -1.40
CA GLU A 15 -8.08 20.10 -0.38
C GLU A 15 -7.13 19.43 0.60
N TYR A 16 -7.15 18.09 0.68
CA TYR A 16 -6.31 17.33 1.61
C TYR A 16 -5.22 16.52 0.91
N ARG A 17 -5.04 16.69 -0.41
CA ARG A 17 -4.09 15.84 -1.15
C ARG A 17 -2.68 15.89 -0.57
N ALA A 18 -2.19 17.08 -0.23
CA ALA A 18 -0.84 17.23 0.31
C ALA A 18 -0.68 16.52 1.66
N GLU A 19 -1.67 16.65 2.54
CA GLU A 19 -1.66 16.00 3.86
C GLU A 19 -1.76 14.48 3.72
N VAL A 20 -2.56 13.99 2.78
CA VAL A 20 -2.67 12.55 2.52
C VAL A 20 -1.35 12.00 2.01
N ILE A 21 -0.70 12.69 1.06
CA ILE A 21 0.61 12.27 0.56
C ILE A 21 1.64 12.24 1.70
N ALA A 22 1.67 13.26 2.54
CA ALA A 22 2.60 13.29 3.67
C ALA A 22 2.35 12.13 4.64
N ALA A 23 1.10 11.80 4.92
CA ALA A 23 0.74 10.66 5.75
C ALA A 23 1.20 9.33 5.12
N MET A 24 1.03 9.19 3.80
CA MET A 24 1.49 8.01 3.07
C MET A 24 3.00 7.89 3.11
N GLU A 25 3.72 8.99 2.91
CA GLU A 25 5.19 9.00 2.96
C GLU A 25 5.71 8.53 4.32
N LYS A 26 5.08 9.00 5.40
CA LYS A 26 5.44 8.56 6.75
C LYS A 26 5.18 7.06 6.94
N ALA A 27 4.02 6.59 6.51
CA ALA A 27 3.68 5.17 6.62
C ALA A 27 4.66 4.31 5.81
N ILE A 28 5.04 4.75 4.62
CA ILE A 28 6.01 4.03 3.79
C ILE A 28 7.35 3.89 4.50
N ALA A 29 7.85 4.98 5.08
CA ALA A 29 9.11 4.94 5.83
C ALA A 29 9.03 3.98 7.01
N ASP A 30 7.93 4.01 7.76
CA ASP A 30 7.73 3.13 8.91
C ASP A 30 7.63 1.65 8.49
N VAL A 31 6.91 1.37 7.41
CA VAL A 31 6.77 0.01 6.88
C VAL A 31 8.12 -0.52 6.39
N HIS A 32 8.87 0.29 5.63
CA HIS A 32 10.19 -0.12 5.14
C HIS A 32 11.16 -0.43 6.29
N ALA A 33 11.04 0.31 7.40
CA ALA A 33 11.94 0.14 8.54
C ALA A 33 11.56 -1.03 9.44
N HIS A 34 10.27 -1.34 9.58
CA HIS A 34 9.81 -2.21 10.66
C HIS A 34 8.96 -3.41 10.25
N ASP A 35 8.35 -3.42 9.07
CA ASP A 35 7.47 -4.51 8.68
C ASP A 35 8.24 -5.65 8.00
N ASP A 36 8.37 -6.76 8.70
CA ASP A 36 9.02 -7.95 8.16
C ASP A 36 8.23 -8.49 6.98
N GLY A 37 8.94 -8.96 5.96
CA GLY A 37 8.33 -9.55 4.78
C GLY A 37 7.80 -8.55 3.77
N CYS A 38 7.99 -7.26 3.99
CA CYS A 38 7.69 -6.25 2.99
C CYS A 38 8.73 -6.29 1.88
N LEU A 39 8.32 -6.67 0.68
CA LEU A 39 9.20 -6.73 -0.49
C LEU A 39 9.05 -5.49 -1.38
N LEU A 40 7.89 -4.86 -1.35
CA LEU A 40 7.58 -3.65 -2.09
C LEU A 40 6.44 -2.93 -1.38
N TYR A 41 6.56 -1.63 -1.25
CA TYR A 41 5.50 -0.79 -0.71
C TYR A 41 5.71 0.59 -1.32
N ALA A 42 5.12 0.80 -2.51
CA ALA A 42 5.45 1.93 -3.38
C ALA A 42 4.21 2.74 -3.73
N LEU A 43 4.32 4.06 -3.57
CA LEU A 43 3.24 4.99 -3.87
C LEU A 43 3.35 5.48 -5.30
N ASN A 44 2.21 5.53 -5.99
CA ASN A 44 2.09 6.04 -7.34
C ASN A 44 0.97 7.07 -7.39
N GLU A 45 1.11 8.07 -8.24
CA GLU A 45 0.14 9.16 -8.33
C GLU A 45 -0.60 9.14 -9.66
N GLY A 46 -1.92 9.25 -9.59
CA GLY A 46 -2.76 9.63 -10.70
C GLY A 46 -3.32 11.03 -10.45
N ASP A 47 -4.06 11.59 -11.40
CA ASP A 47 -4.59 12.95 -11.27
C ASP A 47 -5.60 13.08 -10.13
N ASP A 48 -6.44 12.06 -9.94
CA ASP A 48 -7.51 12.06 -8.95
C ASP A 48 -7.33 11.02 -7.86
N ARG A 49 -6.20 10.30 -7.85
CA ARG A 49 -5.99 9.16 -6.94
C ARG A 49 -4.54 8.92 -6.68
N LEU A 50 -4.30 8.17 -5.61
CA LEU A 50 -3.00 7.59 -5.28
C LEU A 50 -3.16 6.08 -5.31
N VAL A 51 -2.13 5.37 -5.77
CA VAL A 51 -2.19 3.90 -5.83
C VAL A 51 -0.94 3.34 -5.16
N MET A 52 -1.15 2.57 -4.09
CA MET A 52 -0.09 1.78 -3.47
C MET A 52 0.01 0.46 -4.20
N VAL A 53 1.21 0.11 -4.61
CA VAL A 53 1.52 -1.23 -5.11
C VAL A 53 2.42 -1.90 -4.08
N GLU A 54 2.01 -3.06 -3.61
CA GLU A 54 2.67 -3.74 -2.50
C GLU A 54 2.97 -5.18 -2.85
N LYS A 55 4.08 -5.68 -2.32
CA LYS A 55 4.39 -7.10 -2.40
C LYS A 55 4.87 -7.57 -1.04
N TRP A 56 4.29 -8.65 -0.58
CA TRP A 56 4.60 -9.26 0.72
C TRP A 56 5.10 -10.68 0.52
N SER A 57 6.03 -11.11 1.33
CA SER A 57 6.65 -12.44 1.20
C SER A 57 5.65 -13.57 1.46
N SER A 58 4.57 -13.28 2.20
CA SER A 58 3.57 -14.28 2.57
C SER A 58 2.27 -13.60 3.00
N ALA A 59 1.20 -14.40 3.09
CA ALA A 59 -0.08 -13.92 3.64
C ALA A 59 0.07 -13.54 5.11
N GLU A 60 0.92 -14.24 5.87
CA GLU A 60 1.17 -13.93 7.28
C GLU A 60 1.85 -12.57 7.44
N ALA A 61 2.79 -12.23 6.56
CA ALA A 61 3.46 -10.93 6.58
C ALA A 61 2.46 -9.80 6.31
N LEU A 62 1.57 -9.99 5.34
CA LEU A 62 0.51 -9.03 5.05
C LEU A 62 -0.45 -8.90 6.23
N ASP A 63 -0.83 -10.00 6.86
CA ASP A 63 -1.72 -9.98 8.01
C ASP A 63 -1.11 -9.20 9.18
N LYS A 64 0.17 -9.40 9.46
CA LYS A 64 0.89 -8.64 10.49
C LYS A 64 0.88 -7.15 10.17
N HIS A 65 1.16 -6.79 8.91
CA HIS A 65 1.12 -5.40 8.47
C HIS A 65 -0.26 -4.79 8.70
N SER A 66 -1.32 -5.50 8.34
CA SER A 66 -2.69 -4.98 8.45
C SER A 66 -3.13 -4.73 9.88
N ARG A 67 -2.48 -5.36 10.86
CA ARG A 67 -2.73 -5.19 12.29
C ARG A 67 -1.66 -4.35 12.99
N GLY A 68 -0.68 -3.86 12.25
CA GLY A 68 0.47 -3.16 12.82
C GLY A 68 0.22 -1.68 13.08
N PRO A 69 1.15 -1.05 13.83
CA PRO A 69 0.99 0.35 14.22
C PRO A 69 1.11 1.33 13.05
N ALA A 70 1.92 1.02 12.04
CA ALA A 70 2.07 1.91 10.88
C ALA A 70 0.74 2.11 10.16
N LEU A 71 -0.01 1.02 9.93
CA LEU A 71 -1.30 1.10 9.26
C LEU A 71 -2.37 1.73 10.15
N ALA A 72 -2.34 1.46 11.45
CA ALA A 72 -3.27 2.10 12.39
C ALA A 72 -3.09 3.62 12.41
N GLU A 73 -1.85 4.09 12.44
CA GLU A 73 -1.53 5.51 12.39
C GLU A 73 -1.94 6.14 11.06
N LEU A 74 -1.69 5.43 9.94
CA LEU A 74 -2.09 5.90 8.62
C LEU A 74 -3.62 6.04 8.53
N ASN A 75 -4.36 5.05 8.97
CA ASN A 75 -5.83 5.10 8.93
C ASN A 75 -6.38 6.28 9.74
N GLN A 76 -5.77 6.57 10.88
CA GLN A 76 -6.12 7.75 11.66
C GLN A 76 -5.87 9.05 10.89
N ALA A 77 -4.69 9.15 10.25
CA ALA A 77 -4.32 10.35 9.49
C ALA A 77 -5.20 10.56 8.26
N LEU A 78 -5.74 9.49 7.67
CA LEU A 78 -6.60 9.56 6.49
C LEU A 78 -8.07 9.84 6.83
N SER A 79 -8.48 9.68 8.07
CA SER A 79 -9.88 9.82 8.48
C SER A 79 -10.41 11.21 8.15
N GLY A 80 -11.54 11.24 7.42
CA GLY A 80 -12.19 12.49 7.00
C GLY A 80 -11.53 13.20 5.84
N ARG A 81 -10.49 12.63 5.24
CA ARG A 81 -9.71 13.28 4.17
C ARG A 81 -9.84 12.60 2.81
N LEU A 82 -10.63 11.56 2.72
CA LEU A 82 -10.79 10.78 1.50
C LEU A 82 -12.15 10.96 0.87
N ALA A 83 -12.19 10.92 -0.46
CA ALA A 83 -13.42 10.88 -1.23
C ALA A 83 -13.87 9.43 -1.38
N GLY A 84 -14.61 8.92 -0.40
CA GLY A 84 -15.03 7.54 -0.36
C GLY A 84 -14.08 6.64 0.41
N GLY A 85 -14.34 5.33 0.38
CA GLY A 85 -13.52 4.36 1.08
C GLY A 85 -12.28 3.95 0.30
N LEU A 86 -11.40 3.21 0.97
CA LEU A 86 -10.25 2.60 0.32
C LEU A 86 -10.72 1.43 -0.54
N ASP A 87 -10.11 1.30 -1.73
CA ASP A 87 -10.29 0.10 -2.56
C ASP A 87 -9.01 -0.72 -2.46
N VAL A 88 -9.09 -1.88 -1.84
CA VAL A 88 -7.94 -2.74 -1.61
C VAL A 88 -8.16 -4.07 -2.31
N GLN A 89 -7.24 -4.42 -3.21
CA GLN A 89 -7.26 -5.69 -3.92
C GLN A 89 -6.07 -6.52 -3.48
N ILE A 90 -6.33 -7.74 -3.04
CA ILE A 90 -5.30 -8.70 -2.64
C ILE A 90 -5.20 -9.74 -3.75
N LEU A 91 -4.02 -9.86 -4.34
CA LEU A 91 -3.81 -10.61 -5.56
C LEU A 91 -2.67 -11.62 -5.39
N ARG A 92 -2.65 -12.62 -6.24
CA ARG A 92 -1.55 -13.57 -6.36
C ARG A 92 -0.76 -13.23 -7.62
N PRO A 93 0.58 -13.24 -7.56
CA PRO A 93 1.38 -13.11 -8.78
C PRO A 93 1.05 -14.25 -9.75
N HIS A 94 1.01 -13.90 -11.03
CA HIS A 94 0.90 -14.89 -12.11
C HIS A 94 2.10 -14.67 -13.03
N PRO A 95 3.24 -15.34 -12.78
CA PRO A 95 4.45 -15.15 -13.59
C PRO A 95 4.24 -15.58 -15.02
N ALA A 96 4.67 -14.74 -15.96
CA ALA A 96 4.61 -15.04 -17.37
C ALA A 96 5.71 -14.25 -18.08
N GLY A 97 6.26 -14.80 -19.16
CA GLY A 97 7.34 -14.14 -19.88
C GLY A 97 8.66 -14.21 -19.12
N THR A 98 9.46 -13.16 -19.19
CA THR A 98 10.74 -13.12 -18.50
C THR A 98 10.58 -12.80 -17.01
N PRO A 99 11.44 -13.33 -16.13
CA PRO A 99 11.31 -13.09 -14.69
C PRO A 99 11.34 -11.60 -14.30
N GLY A 100 12.13 -10.82 -14.98
CA GLY A 100 12.28 -9.40 -14.67
C GLY A 100 11.15 -8.51 -15.21
N GLN A 101 10.39 -9.01 -16.17
CA GLN A 101 9.36 -8.23 -16.85
C GLN A 101 7.95 -8.77 -16.63
N GLY A 102 7.80 -10.03 -16.30
CA GLY A 102 6.51 -10.72 -16.21
C GLY A 102 6.04 -11.02 -14.81
N THR A 103 6.71 -10.53 -13.80
CA THR A 103 6.33 -10.72 -12.39
C THR A 103 6.78 -9.53 -11.57
N LEU A 104 5.92 -9.10 -10.65
CA LEU A 104 6.29 -8.09 -9.68
C LEU A 104 7.34 -8.63 -8.70
#